data_4c923792763212fb77df8a690ae42bdf
#
_entry.id   4c923792763212fb77df8a690ae42bdf
#
_cell.length_a   1.000
_cell.length_b   1.000
_cell.length_c   1.000
_cell.angle_alpha   90.00
_cell.angle_beta   90.00
_cell.angle_gamma   90.00
#
_symmetry.space_group_name_H-M   'P 1'
#
loop_
_entity.id
_entity.type
_entity.pdbx_description
1 polymer ?
#
loop_
_entity_poly.entity_id
_entity_poly.type
_entity_poly.pdbx_seq_one_letter_code
_entity_poly.pdbx_strand_id
1 'polypeptide(L)'
;MSWSRVEGLIGAENMARLAKKRVVVVGLGSGGGSVALSLAMSGIGHFVLVDDDLLEEGNVVRHVADRRYLGQPKTEAVADLIRQRNPQATVETRFGRIEDHMDVLDHADLLVSAVDNEIAKYVLNQAALERNLTAVYAGVYERGEGGDAVVIYPFDGPCYACWAQELRDENAVVIGPDKELDYGMIGPQGTLEAEPGLWLHVTRVASVQAHMVLNELLKGTDVYEPMPGNTVILANTALEIITGQITPPHGAVWVTIDRDPQCLVCGNPLQNRDMLVGEPKGEPMSLEDLMDTTGIVTHQKDDED
;
A
#
# COMPACT_ATOMS: atom_id res chain seq x y z
N MET A 1 -7.32 31.81 1.59
CA MET A 1 -7.68 30.75 0.62
C MET A 1 -9.18 30.53 0.72
N SER A 2 -9.89 30.31 -0.38
CA SER A 2 -11.33 30.06 -0.34
C SER A 2 -11.63 28.58 -0.61
N TRP A 3 -12.31 27.93 0.30
CA TRP A 3 -12.78 26.55 0.18
C TRP A 3 -14.21 26.46 -0.38
N SER A 4 -14.79 27.56 -0.83
CA SER A 4 -16.20 27.66 -1.20
C SER A 4 -16.68 26.61 -2.21
N ARG A 5 -15.81 26.14 -3.12
CA ARG A 5 -16.17 25.09 -4.09
C ARG A 5 -16.24 23.71 -3.44
N VAL A 6 -15.32 23.41 -2.53
CA VAL A 6 -15.31 22.15 -1.79
C VAL A 6 -16.44 22.12 -0.76
N GLU A 7 -16.61 23.22 -0.01
CA GLU A 7 -17.74 23.40 0.91
C GLU A 7 -19.10 23.32 0.20
N GLY A 8 -19.18 23.87 -1.02
CA GLY A 8 -20.41 23.78 -1.83
C GLY A 8 -20.78 22.36 -2.24
N LEU A 9 -19.79 21.46 -2.28
CA LEU A 9 -20.01 20.04 -2.62
C LEU A 9 -20.27 19.17 -1.39
N ILE A 10 -19.46 19.30 -0.34
CA ILE A 10 -19.50 18.40 0.82
C ILE A 10 -20.04 19.05 2.10
N GLY A 11 -20.30 20.35 2.09
CA GLY A 11 -20.79 21.10 3.24
C GLY A 11 -19.71 21.53 4.23
N ALA A 12 -19.97 22.61 4.96
CA ALA A 12 -19.02 23.21 5.91
C ALA A 12 -18.73 22.28 7.11
N GLU A 13 -19.71 21.50 7.55
CA GLU A 13 -19.56 20.55 8.66
C GLU A 13 -18.58 19.43 8.30
N ASN A 14 -18.72 18.85 7.10
CA ASN A 14 -17.83 17.80 6.61
C ASN A 14 -16.42 18.34 6.35
N MET A 15 -16.29 19.60 5.88
CA MET A 15 -15.00 20.28 5.81
C MET A 15 -14.33 20.40 7.18
N ALA A 16 -15.07 20.83 8.19
CA ALA A 16 -14.56 20.94 9.57
C ALA A 16 -14.19 19.57 10.16
N ARG A 17 -14.87 18.51 9.76
CA ARG A 17 -14.53 17.11 10.09
C ARG A 17 -13.22 16.70 9.46
N LEU A 18 -13.06 16.89 8.15
CA LEU A 18 -11.83 16.55 7.40
C LEU A 18 -10.61 17.32 7.90
N ALA A 19 -10.79 18.58 8.30
CA ALA A 19 -9.72 19.41 8.86
C ALA A 19 -9.13 18.86 10.18
N LYS A 20 -9.81 17.93 10.84
CA LYS A 20 -9.34 17.26 12.07
C LYS A 20 -8.76 15.88 11.81
N LYS A 21 -8.88 15.36 10.59
CA LYS A 21 -8.45 14.02 10.25
C LYS A 21 -6.94 13.95 10.06
N ARG A 22 -6.33 12.89 10.65
CA ARG A 22 -4.91 12.57 10.56
C ARG A 22 -4.71 11.39 9.61
N VAL A 23 -4.07 11.65 8.47
CA VAL A 23 -3.77 10.64 7.45
C VAL A 23 -2.27 10.39 7.42
N VAL A 24 -1.88 9.12 7.50
CA VAL A 24 -0.50 8.69 7.27
C VAL A 24 -0.37 8.21 5.84
N VAL A 25 0.58 8.77 5.10
CA VAL A 25 0.90 8.37 3.72
C VAL A 25 2.30 7.80 3.71
N VAL A 26 2.42 6.52 3.35
CA VAL A 26 3.68 5.80 3.25
C VAL A 26 3.99 5.52 1.78
N GLY A 27 5.16 5.94 1.34
CA GLY A 27 5.57 6.01 -0.06
C GLY A 27 5.09 7.32 -0.71
N LEU A 28 6.02 8.15 -1.13
CA LEU A 28 5.75 9.46 -1.74
C LEU A 28 6.29 9.56 -3.16
N GLY A 29 6.34 8.44 -3.85
CA GLY A 29 6.62 8.42 -5.29
C GLY A 29 5.51 9.09 -6.11
N SER A 30 5.41 8.71 -7.38
CA SER A 30 4.42 9.26 -8.32
C SER A 30 2.98 9.18 -7.80
N GLY A 31 2.60 8.02 -7.25
CA GLY A 31 1.25 7.79 -6.71
C GLY A 31 1.02 8.51 -5.39
N GLY A 32 1.84 8.20 -4.37
CA GLY A 32 1.62 8.71 -3.02
C GLY A 32 1.73 10.21 -2.89
N GLY A 33 2.67 10.85 -3.60
CA GLY A 33 2.74 12.30 -3.69
C GLY A 33 1.46 12.92 -4.28
N SER A 34 0.88 12.27 -5.31
CA SER A 34 -0.40 12.69 -5.91
C SER A 34 -1.56 12.50 -4.95
N VAL A 35 -1.62 11.38 -4.22
CA VAL A 35 -2.66 11.14 -3.20
C VAL A 35 -2.58 12.18 -2.09
N ALA A 36 -1.39 12.38 -1.51
CA ALA A 36 -1.19 13.33 -0.42
C ALA A 36 -1.63 14.76 -0.81
N LEU A 37 -1.23 15.20 -2.01
CA LEU A 37 -1.61 16.52 -2.51
C LEU A 37 -3.11 16.62 -2.80
N SER A 38 -3.73 15.58 -3.37
CA SER A 38 -5.17 15.52 -3.63
C SER A 38 -5.97 15.60 -2.34
N LEU A 39 -5.58 14.88 -1.30
CA LEU A 39 -6.22 14.92 0.02
C LEU A 39 -6.06 16.29 0.69
N ALA A 40 -4.89 16.92 0.58
CA ALA A 40 -4.68 18.28 1.09
C ALA A 40 -5.58 19.29 0.41
N MET A 41 -5.76 19.16 -0.91
CA MET A 41 -6.67 20.00 -1.71
C MET A 41 -8.15 19.69 -1.48
N SER A 42 -8.45 18.57 -0.80
CA SER A 42 -9.80 18.17 -0.36
C SER A 42 -10.10 18.55 1.09
N GLY A 43 -9.17 19.19 1.80
CA GLY A 43 -9.41 19.76 3.13
C GLY A 43 -8.93 18.89 4.32
N ILE A 44 -8.18 17.82 4.08
CA ILE A 44 -7.54 17.07 5.18
C ILE A 44 -6.56 18.00 5.92
N GLY A 45 -6.65 17.97 7.26
CA GLY A 45 -5.92 18.92 8.10
C GLY A 45 -4.61 18.39 8.68
N HIS A 46 -4.40 17.08 8.80
CA HIS A 46 -3.19 16.53 9.41
C HIS A 46 -2.60 15.41 8.56
N PHE A 47 -1.33 15.55 8.23
CA PHE A 47 -0.58 14.56 7.46
C PHE A 47 0.64 14.09 8.22
N VAL A 48 0.95 12.80 8.09
CA VAL A 48 2.28 12.25 8.34
C VAL A 48 2.76 11.62 7.05
N LEU A 49 3.92 12.04 6.59
CA LEU A 49 4.51 11.61 5.33
C LEU A 49 5.77 10.79 5.61
N VAL A 50 5.82 9.56 5.11
CA VAL A 50 6.95 8.63 5.30
C VAL A 50 7.48 8.19 3.96
N ASP A 51 8.77 8.38 3.72
CA ASP A 51 9.48 7.95 2.51
C ASP A 51 11.00 8.00 2.77
N ASP A 52 11.78 7.11 2.21
CA ASP A 52 13.23 7.02 2.41
C ASP A 52 14.05 7.56 1.23
N ASP A 53 13.38 8.08 0.19
CA ASP A 53 14.02 8.55 -1.02
C ASP A 53 14.24 10.07 -1.07
N LEU A 54 15.27 10.44 -1.82
CA LEU A 54 15.45 11.81 -2.30
C LEU A 54 14.78 11.99 -3.67
N LEU A 55 14.38 13.22 -3.99
CA LEU A 55 13.89 13.54 -5.33
C LEU A 55 15.06 13.61 -6.33
N GLU A 56 15.00 12.76 -7.33
CA GLU A 56 16.02 12.66 -8.38
C GLU A 56 15.51 13.23 -9.72
N GLU A 57 16.44 13.51 -10.65
CA GLU A 57 16.12 14.03 -11.99
C GLU A 57 15.14 13.10 -12.74
N GLY A 58 15.31 11.77 -12.64
CA GLY A 58 14.46 10.77 -13.27
C GLY A 58 13.03 10.73 -12.70
N ASN A 59 12.83 11.27 -11.50
CA ASN A 59 11.50 11.35 -10.89
C ASN A 59 10.67 12.53 -11.39
N VAL A 60 11.31 13.65 -11.77
CA VAL A 60 10.65 14.94 -12.05
C VAL A 60 9.52 14.83 -13.08
N VAL A 61 9.69 13.99 -14.10
CA VAL A 61 8.69 13.82 -15.17
C VAL A 61 7.45 13.03 -14.74
N ARG A 62 7.50 12.41 -13.56
CA ARG A 62 6.42 11.56 -13.03
C ARG A 62 6.15 11.78 -11.54
N HIS A 63 6.51 12.95 -11.00
CA HIS A 63 6.31 13.30 -9.60
C HIS A 63 5.60 14.64 -9.47
N VAL A 64 4.87 14.84 -8.36
CA VAL A 64 4.18 16.13 -8.07
C VAL A 64 5.16 17.26 -7.80
N ALA A 65 6.35 16.95 -7.27
CA ALA A 65 7.41 17.91 -7.06
C ALA A 65 8.27 18.05 -8.33
N ASP A 66 8.78 19.24 -8.56
CA ASP A 66 9.55 19.60 -9.74
C ASP A 66 11.04 19.83 -9.42
N ARG A 67 11.80 20.30 -10.38
CA ARG A 67 13.26 20.51 -10.29
C ARG A 67 13.73 21.39 -9.13
N ARG A 68 12.85 22.21 -8.53
CA ARG A 68 13.18 23.04 -7.36
C ARG A 68 13.52 22.21 -6.12
N TYR A 69 13.07 20.96 -6.08
CA TYR A 69 13.23 20.05 -4.95
C TYR A 69 14.29 18.96 -5.19
N LEU A 70 15.04 19.03 -6.29
CA LEU A 70 16.09 18.03 -6.59
C LEU A 70 17.08 17.90 -5.42
N GLY A 71 17.35 16.65 -5.02
CA GLY A 71 18.24 16.30 -3.93
C GLY A 71 17.62 16.49 -2.53
N GLN A 72 16.38 16.94 -2.42
CA GLN A 72 15.67 17.01 -1.14
C GLN A 72 14.91 15.70 -0.88
N PRO A 73 14.66 15.34 0.40
CA PRO A 73 13.76 14.25 0.74
C PRO A 73 12.39 14.44 0.07
N LYS A 74 11.83 13.37 -0.51
CA LYS A 74 10.48 13.41 -1.09
C LYS A 74 9.44 13.85 -0.06
N THR A 75 9.64 13.47 1.22
CA THR A 75 8.80 13.90 2.35
C THR A 75 8.73 15.42 2.47
N GLU A 76 9.87 16.11 2.41
CA GLU A 76 9.92 17.57 2.55
C GLU A 76 9.36 18.26 1.30
N ALA A 77 9.66 17.75 0.10
CA ALA A 77 9.14 18.30 -1.13
C ALA A 77 7.60 18.25 -1.18
N VAL A 78 7.00 17.10 -0.82
CA VAL A 78 5.54 16.95 -0.78
C VAL A 78 4.92 17.76 0.36
N ALA A 79 5.58 17.83 1.53
CA ALA A 79 5.12 18.63 2.65
C ALA A 79 5.05 20.14 2.29
N ASP A 80 6.05 20.65 1.58
CA ASP A 80 6.02 22.04 1.12
C ASP A 80 4.87 22.30 0.14
N LEU A 81 4.65 21.38 -0.82
CA LEU A 81 3.53 21.48 -1.75
C LEU A 81 2.17 21.44 -1.04
N ILE A 82 2.01 20.60 -0.01
CA ILE A 82 0.79 20.56 0.81
C ILE A 82 0.59 21.91 1.50
N ARG A 83 1.61 22.45 2.17
CA ARG A 83 1.54 23.74 2.87
C ARG A 83 1.22 24.90 1.94
N GLN A 84 1.70 24.86 0.69
CA GLN A 84 1.36 25.85 -0.33
C GLN A 84 -0.11 25.75 -0.78
N ARG A 85 -0.70 24.56 -0.82
CA ARG A 85 -2.10 24.31 -1.23
C ARG A 85 -3.09 24.39 -0.09
N ASN A 86 -2.69 23.98 1.10
CA ASN A 86 -3.48 24.04 2.33
C ASN A 86 -2.61 24.58 3.47
N PRO A 87 -2.46 25.91 3.60
CA PRO A 87 -1.62 26.50 4.66
C PRO A 87 -2.10 26.23 6.08
N GLN A 88 -3.30 25.71 6.26
CA GLN A 88 -3.85 25.33 7.57
C GLN A 88 -3.51 23.88 7.94
N ALA A 89 -3.03 23.07 6.99
CA ALA A 89 -2.66 21.70 7.26
C ALA A 89 -1.37 21.62 8.09
N THR A 90 -1.36 20.73 9.06
CA THR A 90 -0.17 20.32 9.78
C THR A 90 0.45 19.13 9.05
N VAL A 91 1.72 19.23 8.72
CA VAL A 91 2.43 18.16 8.01
C VAL A 91 3.67 17.79 8.80
N GLU A 92 3.70 16.55 9.25
CA GLU A 92 4.82 15.88 9.88
C GLU A 92 5.54 15.04 8.85
N THR A 93 6.85 15.06 8.82
CA THR A 93 7.69 14.31 7.88
C THR A 93 8.57 13.31 8.63
N ARG A 94 8.71 12.11 8.07
CA ARG A 94 9.62 11.07 8.53
C ARG A 94 10.42 10.58 7.33
N PHE A 95 11.68 10.96 7.28
CA PHE A 95 12.61 10.45 6.28
C PHE A 95 13.17 9.12 6.77
N GLY A 96 12.92 8.06 6.02
CA GLY A 96 13.31 6.69 6.35
C GLY A 96 12.23 5.68 6.01
N ARG A 97 12.52 4.42 6.26
CA ARG A 97 11.58 3.31 6.06
C ARG A 97 10.51 3.32 7.13
N ILE A 98 9.33 2.82 6.78
CA ILE A 98 8.21 2.79 7.73
C ILE A 98 8.51 1.93 8.96
N GLU A 99 9.34 0.89 8.82
CA GLU A 99 9.75 0.01 9.92
C GLU A 99 10.43 0.76 11.06
N ASP A 100 11.12 1.86 10.76
CA ASP A 100 11.78 2.73 11.73
C ASP A 100 10.83 3.76 12.36
N HIS A 101 9.59 3.86 11.85
CA HIS A 101 8.64 4.93 12.19
C HIS A 101 7.23 4.42 12.48
N MET A 102 7.08 3.20 12.99
CA MET A 102 5.76 2.58 13.24
C MET A 102 4.87 3.36 14.22
N ASP A 103 5.47 4.20 15.05
CA ASP A 103 4.78 5.09 15.99
C ASP A 103 3.87 6.11 15.30
N VAL A 104 4.16 6.46 14.04
CA VAL A 104 3.34 7.42 13.28
C VAL A 104 1.93 6.92 13.00
N LEU A 105 1.72 5.60 13.02
CA LEU A 105 0.43 4.96 12.83
C LEU A 105 -0.47 5.07 14.08
N ASP A 106 0.12 5.35 15.23
CA ASP A 106 -0.63 5.58 16.44
C ASP A 106 -1.44 6.87 16.28
N HIS A 107 -2.71 6.83 16.62
CA HIS A 107 -3.65 7.94 16.44
C HIS A 107 -3.93 8.40 14.99
N ALA A 108 -3.57 7.61 13.97
CA ALA A 108 -4.00 7.85 12.60
C ALA A 108 -5.49 7.54 12.44
N ASP A 109 -6.20 8.35 11.65
CA ASP A 109 -7.58 8.05 11.25
C ASP A 109 -7.61 7.06 10.07
N LEU A 110 -6.57 7.09 9.22
CA LEU A 110 -6.46 6.23 8.05
C LEU A 110 -5.00 6.16 7.57
N LEU A 111 -4.62 4.96 7.09
CA LEU A 111 -3.35 4.68 6.44
C LEU A 111 -3.52 4.65 4.92
N VAL A 112 -2.66 5.36 4.21
CA VAL A 112 -2.47 5.26 2.75
C VAL A 112 -1.17 4.53 2.50
N SER A 113 -1.24 3.36 1.88
CA SER A 113 -0.07 2.64 1.38
C SER A 113 0.09 2.92 -0.11
N ALA A 114 1.15 3.62 -0.47
CA ALA A 114 1.54 3.94 -1.84
C ALA A 114 2.98 3.49 -2.14
N VAL A 115 3.45 2.49 -1.39
CA VAL A 115 4.73 1.83 -1.62
C VAL A 115 4.62 0.83 -2.79
N ASP A 116 5.68 0.67 -3.54
CA ASP A 116 5.81 -0.28 -4.65
C ASP A 116 6.34 -1.65 -4.17
N ASN A 117 7.02 -1.69 -3.03
CA ASN A 117 7.58 -2.89 -2.44
C ASN A 117 6.51 -3.74 -1.73
N GLU A 118 6.35 -4.99 -2.15
CA GLU A 118 5.35 -5.90 -1.56
C GLU A 118 5.64 -6.22 -0.09
N ILE A 119 6.90 -6.35 0.32
CA ILE A 119 7.26 -6.61 1.73
C ILE A 119 6.77 -5.46 2.61
N ALA A 120 6.97 -4.22 2.19
CA ALA A 120 6.50 -3.04 2.92
C ALA A 120 4.96 -3.03 3.04
N LYS A 121 4.23 -3.49 2.03
CA LYS A 121 2.76 -3.62 2.11
C LYS A 121 2.33 -4.66 3.16
N TYR A 122 3.02 -5.80 3.25
CA TYR A 122 2.76 -6.79 4.30
C TYR A 122 3.09 -6.27 5.70
N VAL A 123 4.18 -5.54 5.85
CA VAL A 123 4.55 -4.87 7.11
C VAL A 123 3.48 -3.86 7.53
N LEU A 124 3.02 -3.02 6.61
CA LEU A 124 1.93 -2.06 6.84
C LEU A 124 0.61 -2.77 7.17
N ASN A 125 0.32 -3.90 6.51
CA ASN A 125 -0.87 -4.70 6.81
C ASN A 125 -0.86 -5.22 8.26
N GLN A 126 0.27 -5.79 8.70
CA GLN A 126 0.41 -6.26 10.07
C GLN A 126 0.22 -5.10 11.06
N ALA A 127 0.90 -3.99 10.83
CA ALA A 127 0.83 -2.81 11.69
C ALA A 127 -0.58 -2.19 11.77
N ALA A 128 -1.31 -2.19 10.65
CA ALA A 128 -2.69 -1.70 10.57
C ALA A 128 -3.66 -2.63 11.32
N LEU A 129 -3.51 -3.96 11.19
CA LEU A 129 -4.30 -4.94 11.94
C LEU A 129 -4.11 -4.79 13.46
N GLU A 130 -2.87 -4.65 13.92
CA GLU A 130 -2.54 -4.48 15.34
C GLU A 130 -3.18 -3.23 15.96
N ARG A 131 -3.38 -2.19 15.17
CA ARG A 131 -3.95 -0.90 15.56
C ARG A 131 -5.42 -0.74 15.26
N ASN A 132 -6.05 -1.76 14.66
CA ASN A 132 -7.41 -1.67 14.11
C ASN A 132 -7.59 -0.44 13.21
N LEU A 133 -6.57 -0.16 12.38
CA LEU A 133 -6.48 1.01 11.52
C LEU A 133 -6.92 0.67 10.09
N THR A 134 -7.94 1.35 9.59
CA THR A 134 -8.35 1.22 8.17
C THR A 134 -7.22 1.69 7.25
N ALA A 135 -6.93 0.90 6.22
CA ALA A 135 -5.87 1.18 5.27
C ALA A 135 -6.37 1.10 3.83
N VAL A 136 -5.88 1.99 2.98
CA VAL A 136 -6.14 1.97 1.53
C VAL A 136 -4.84 1.76 0.79
N TYR A 137 -4.76 0.64 0.09
CA TYR A 137 -3.62 0.25 -0.75
C TYR A 137 -3.95 0.53 -2.21
N ALA A 138 -2.94 0.77 -3.01
CA ALA A 138 -3.08 0.80 -4.46
C ALA A 138 -1.80 0.28 -5.13
N GLY A 139 -1.96 -0.19 -6.35
CA GLY A 139 -0.87 -0.64 -7.20
C GLY A 139 -1.12 -0.27 -8.65
N VAL A 140 -0.07 0.08 -9.37
CA VAL A 140 -0.10 0.27 -10.82
C VAL A 140 0.54 -0.96 -11.44
N TYR A 141 -0.12 -1.53 -12.46
CA TYR A 141 0.38 -2.71 -13.15
C TYR A 141 1.54 -2.36 -14.06
N GLU A 142 2.31 -3.39 -14.44
CA GLU A 142 3.42 -3.26 -15.37
C GLU A 142 3.05 -2.40 -16.57
N ARG A 143 3.98 -1.59 -17.07
CA ARG A 143 3.81 -0.67 -18.18
C ARG A 143 2.65 0.32 -18.04
N GLY A 144 2.05 0.40 -16.85
CA GLY A 144 0.90 1.25 -16.58
C GLY A 144 -0.39 0.80 -17.26
N GLU A 145 -0.52 -0.47 -17.64
CA GLU A 145 -1.69 -1.01 -18.35
C GLU A 145 -2.99 -0.89 -17.56
N GLY A 146 -2.87 -0.89 -16.24
CA GLY A 146 -3.98 -0.74 -15.32
C GLY A 146 -3.49 -0.47 -13.90
N GLY A 147 -4.32 -0.79 -12.95
CA GLY A 147 -3.99 -0.72 -11.55
C GLY A 147 -5.19 -1.07 -10.69
N ASP A 148 -4.97 -1.17 -9.42
CA ASP A 148 -6.01 -1.45 -8.43
C ASP A 148 -5.94 -0.50 -7.25
N ALA A 149 -7.05 -0.41 -6.54
CA ALA A 149 -7.10 0.18 -5.21
C ALA A 149 -8.03 -0.64 -4.33
N VAL A 150 -7.63 -0.89 -3.09
CA VAL A 150 -8.39 -1.68 -2.11
C VAL A 150 -8.45 -0.98 -0.78
N VAL A 151 -9.62 -1.02 -0.14
CA VAL A 151 -9.78 -0.66 1.26
C VAL A 151 -9.77 -1.92 2.12
N ILE A 152 -8.92 -1.90 3.13
CA ILE A 152 -8.79 -2.98 4.12
C ILE A 152 -9.33 -2.49 5.45
N TYR A 153 -10.39 -3.14 5.91
CA TYR A 153 -10.95 -2.95 7.26
C TYR A 153 -10.42 -4.07 8.15
N PRO A 154 -9.64 -3.76 9.19
CA PRO A 154 -9.09 -4.78 10.08
C PRO A 154 -10.18 -5.70 10.61
N PHE A 155 -10.04 -6.99 10.35
CA PHE A 155 -10.94 -8.08 10.77
C PHE A 155 -12.40 -8.01 10.26
N ASP A 156 -12.76 -6.98 9.51
CA ASP A 156 -14.06 -6.82 8.83
C ASP A 156 -13.86 -6.86 7.31
N GLY A 157 -13.63 -8.05 6.80
CA GLY A 157 -13.22 -8.31 5.41
C GLY A 157 -11.79 -8.85 5.29
N PRO A 158 -11.21 -8.89 4.09
CA PRO A 158 -9.88 -9.40 3.85
C PRO A 158 -8.83 -8.48 4.50
N CYS A 159 -7.70 -9.04 4.92
CA CYS A 159 -6.49 -8.25 5.08
C CYS A 159 -5.72 -8.18 3.74
N TYR A 160 -4.64 -7.40 3.66
CA TYR A 160 -3.85 -7.32 2.44
C TYR A 160 -3.32 -8.69 1.98
N ALA A 161 -2.97 -9.58 2.92
CA ALA A 161 -2.51 -10.93 2.57
C ALA A 161 -3.61 -11.78 1.92
N CYS A 162 -4.87 -11.75 2.42
CA CYS A 162 -5.99 -12.42 1.77
C CYS A 162 -6.22 -11.87 0.37
N TRP A 163 -6.22 -10.54 0.27
CA TRP A 163 -6.46 -9.84 -0.98
C TRP A 163 -5.38 -10.15 -2.03
N ALA A 164 -4.11 -10.13 -1.62
CA ALA A 164 -2.98 -10.42 -2.51
C ALA A 164 -2.98 -11.88 -2.98
N GLN A 165 -3.35 -12.81 -2.11
CA GLN A 165 -3.47 -14.22 -2.47
C GLN A 165 -4.53 -14.47 -3.55
N GLU A 166 -5.64 -13.73 -3.52
CA GLU A 166 -6.73 -13.88 -4.50
C GLU A 166 -6.43 -13.20 -5.84
N LEU A 167 -5.79 -12.01 -5.82
CA LEU A 167 -5.62 -11.18 -7.00
C LEU A 167 -4.20 -11.17 -7.58
N ARG A 168 -3.20 -11.59 -6.81
CA ARG A 168 -1.83 -11.72 -7.30
C ARG A 168 -1.58 -13.17 -7.67
N ASP A 169 -1.14 -13.42 -8.89
CA ASP A 169 -0.83 -14.75 -9.38
C ASP A 169 0.21 -15.42 -8.44
N GLU A 170 -0.04 -16.68 -8.04
CA GLU A 170 0.86 -17.46 -7.17
C GLU A 170 2.31 -17.52 -7.70
N ASN A 171 2.50 -17.29 -9.01
CA ASN A 171 3.81 -17.21 -9.64
C ASN A 171 4.54 -15.87 -9.43
N ALA A 172 3.87 -14.84 -8.94
CA ALA A 172 4.49 -13.54 -8.64
C ALA A 172 5.25 -13.54 -7.31
N VAL A 173 5.04 -14.53 -6.45
CA VAL A 173 5.73 -14.69 -5.16
C VAL A 173 6.72 -15.84 -5.22
N VAL A 174 7.63 -15.84 -6.18
CA VAL A 174 8.84 -16.66 -6.09
C VAL A 174 9.84 -15.90 -5.22
N ILE A 175 9.74 -16.11 -3.91
CA ILE A 175 10.76 -15.69 -2.96
C ILE A 175 11.99 -16.59 -3.18
N GLY A 176 12.88 -16.18 -4.06
CA GLY A 176 14.23 -16.71 -4.13
C GLY A 176 15.13 -15.79 -3.30
N PRO A 177 16.12 -16.34 -2.58
CA PRO A 177 17.01 -15.56 -1.70
C PRO A 177 17.83 -14.47 -2.44
N ASP A 178 17.78 -14.40 -3.76
CA ASP A 178 18.58 -13.50 -4.61
C ASP A 178 17.75 -12.64 -5.58
N LYS A 179 16.43 -12.55 -5.40
CA LYS A 179 15.60 -11.62 -6.18
C LYS A 179 14.82 -10.73 -5.22
N GLU A 180 15.34 -9.55 -4.98
CA GLU A 180 14.47 -8.41 -4.67
C GLU A 180 13.47 -8.35 -5.81
N LEU A 181 12.17 -8.51 -5.48
CA LEU A 181 11.07 -8.27 -6.39
C LEU A 181 10.98 -6.75 -6.55
N ASP A 182 11.87 -6.22 -7.37
CA ASP A 182 11.82 -4.83 -7.76
C ASP A 182 10.98 -4.72 -9.03
N TYR A 183 10.10 -3.73 -9.10
CA TYR A 183 9.33 -3.35 -10.27
C TYR A 183 10.24 -2.75 -11.35
N GLY A 184 11.33 -3.44 -11.68
CA GLY A 184 12.29 -3.00 -12.65
C GLY A 184 12.56 -4.07 -13.69
N MET A 185 12.53 -3.69 -14.96
CA MET A 185 13.06 -4.56 -16.01
C MET A 185 14.58 -4.64 -15.88
N ILE A 186 15.13 -5.85 -16.01
CA ILE A 186 16.58 -6.01 -16.15
C ILE A 186 16.95 -5.48 -17.52
N GLY A 187 17.63 -4.35 -17.56
CA GLY A 187 18.15 -3.76 -18.78
C GLY A 187 19.21 -4.65 -19.44
N PRO A 188 19.61 -4.36 -20.69
CA PRO A 188 20.57 -5.17 -21.46
C PRO A 188 21.93 -5.36 -20.79
N GLN A 189 22.23 -4.57 -19.76
CA GLN A 189 23.48 -4.61 -18.99
C GLN A 189 23.33 -5.28 -17.62
N GLY A 190 22.16 -5.90 -17.33
CA GLY A 190 21.89 -6.51 -16.03
C GLY A 190 21.57 -5.51 -14.90
N THR A 191 21.32 -4.25 -15.25
CA THR A 191 20.88 -3.22 -14.31
C THR A 191 19.36 -3.20 -14.22
N LEU A 192 18.81 -3.09 -13.00
CA LEU A 192 17.40 -2.83 -12.79
C LEU A 192 17.06 -1.45 -13.35
N GLU A 193 16.23 -1.43 -14.38
CA GLU A 193 15.68 -0.18 -14.93
C GLU A 193 14.30 0.04 -14.34
N ALA A 194 13.98 1.29 -13.99
CA ALA A 194 12.67 1.63 -13.47
C ALA A 194 11.57 1.27 -14.48
N GLU A 195 10.47 0.67 -14.00
CA GLU A 195 9.35 0.25 -14.82
C GLU A 195 8.83 1.42 -15.69
N PRO A 196 8.71 1.23 -17.02
CA PRO A 196 8.19 2.27 -17.90
C PRO A 196 6.72 2.60 -17.58
N GLY A 197 6.41 3.86 -17.43
CA GLY A 197 5.03 4.26 -17.15
C GLY A 197 4.79 5.75 -17.41
N LEU A 198 3.56 6.08 -17.77
CA LEU A 198 3.13 7.44 -17.94
C LEU A 198 2.59 8.01 -16.63
N TRP A 199 2.93 9.27 -16.33
CA TRP A 199 2.33 10.02 -15.23
C TRP A 199 0.80 9.91 -15.20
N LEU A 200 0.14 9.99 -16.37
CA LEU A 200 -1.31 9.88 -16.50
C LEU A 200 -1.87 8.55 -15.99
N HIS A 201 -1.17 7.45 -16.21
CA HIS A 201 -1.59 6.13 -15.77
C HIS A 201 -1.53 6.01 -14.25
N VAL A 202 -0.44 6.48 -13.66
CA VAL A 202 -0.24 6.47 -12.19
C VAL A 202 -1.24 7.40 -11.51
N THR A 203 -1.41 8.63 -12.00
CA THR A 203 -2.31 9.60 -11.37
C THR A 203 -3.77 9.20 -11.44
N ARG A 204 -4.17 8.42 -12.44
CA ARG A 204 -5.53 7.87 -12.49
C ARG A 204 -5.79 6.91 -11.34
N VAL A 205 -4.88 5.99 -11.06
CA VAL A 205 -4.98 5.07 -9.92
C VAL A 205 -4.89 5.84 -8.59
N ALA A 206 -3.94 6.75 -8.48
CA ALA A 206 -3.76 7.60 -7.31
C ALA A 206 -5.00 8.47 -7.01
N SER A 207 -5.68 8.98 -8.06
CA SER A 207 -6.92 9.73 -7.90
C SER A 207 -8.04 8.89 -7.31
N VAL A 208 -8.17 7.63 -7.75
CA VAL A 208 -9.14 6.69 -7.20
C VAL A 208 -8.79 6.33 -5.76
N GLN A 209 -7.52 6.04 -5.47
CA GLN A 209 -7.06 5.79 -4.10
C GLN A 209 -7.39 6.98 -3.18
N ALA A 210 -7.08 8.21 -3.60
CA ALA A 210 -7.38 9.41 -2.83
C ALA A 210 -8.89 9.59 -2.61
N HIS A 211 -9.72 9.29 -3.61
CA HIS A 211 -11.19 9.36 -3.47
C HIS A 211 -11.72 8.31 -2.50
N MET A 212 -11.22 7.07 -2.54
CA MET A 212 -11.58 6.04 -1.56
C MET A 212 -11.20 6.47 -0.12
N VAL A 213 -10.00 7.03 0.06
CA VAL A 213 -9.56 7.60 1.36
C VAL A 213 -10.50 8.70 1.84
N LEU A 214 -10.81 9.66 0.97
CA LEU A 214 -11.71 10.77 1.32
C LEU A 214 -13.09 10.26 1.70
N ASN A 215 -13.64 9.33 0.92
CA ASN A 215 -14.95 8.73 1.17
C ASN A 215 -14.98 7.99 2.52
N GLU A 216 -13.95 7.19 2.85
CA GLU A 216 -13.86 6.51 4.15
C GLU A 216 -13.77 7.49 5.33
N LEU A 217 -13.06 8.60 5.18
CA LEU A 217 -12.98 9.63 6.22
C LEU A 217 -14.31 10.37 6.43
N LEU A 218 -15.21 10.34 5.44
CA LEU A 218 -16.55 10.87 5.48
C LEU A 218 -17.60 9.83 5.88
N LYS A 219 -17.22 8.60 6.20
CA LYS A 219 -18.12 7.53 6.61
C LYS A 219 -19.02 7.97 7.77
N GLY A 220 -20.33 7.71 7.62
CA GLY A 220 -21.35 8.13 8.57
C GLY A 220 -21.82 9.58 8.41
N THR A 221 -21.49 10.25 7.31
CA THR A 221 -22.07 11.54 6.92
C THR A 221 -23.05 11.39 5.76
N ASP A 222 -23.77 12.45 5.45
CA ASP A 222 -24.74 12.53 4.35
C ASP A 222 -24.13 12.53 2.95
N VAL A 223 -22.82 12.77 2.85
CA VAL A 223 -22.05 12.76 1.59
C VAL A 223 -21.24 11.47 1.39
N TYR A 224 -21.32 10.54 2.34
CA TYR A 224 -20.68 9.23 2.18
C TYR A 224 -21.42 8.38 1.15
N GLU A 225 -20.71 7.84 0.20
CA GLU A 225 -21.25 6.92 -0.80
C GLU A 225 -20.71 5.50 -0.56
N PRO A 226 -21.57 4.51 -0.26
CA PRO A 226 -21.13 3.13 -0.12
C PRO A 226 -20.46 2.62 -1.39
N MET A 227 -19.24 2.09 -1.25
CA MET A 227 -18.53 1.51 -2.38
C MET A 227 -19.14 0.16 -2.78
N PRO A 228 -19.25 -0.16 -4.08
CA PRO A 228 -19.85 -1.41 -4.56
C PRO A 228 -19.08 -2.68 -4.16
N GLY A 229 -17.83 -2.52 -3.77
CA GLY A 229 -16.93 -3.59 -3.32
C GLY A 229 -15.79 -2.99 -2.52
N ASN A 230 -14.89 -3.83 -2.02
CA ASN A 230 -13.69 -3.36 -1.33
C ASN A 230 -12.53 -3.05 -2.26
N THR A 231 -12.60 -3.50 -3.52
CA THR A 231 -11.54 -3.37 -4.51
C THR A 231 -12.09 -2.83 -5.82
N VAL A 232 -11.36 -1.88 -6.40
CA VAL A 232 -11.60 -1.41 -7.76
C VAL A 232 -10.38 -1.69 -8.62
N ILE A 233 -10.59 -2.29 -9.79
CA ILE A 233 -9.57 -2.56 -10.81
C ILE A 233 -9.81 -1.64 -11.99
N LEU A 234 -8.75 -0.96 -12.42
CA LEU A 234 -8.77 0.07 -13.45
C LEU A 234 -8.00 -0.39 -14.68
N ALA A 235 -8.60 -0.25 -15.85
CA ALA A 235 -7.95 -0.51 -17.13
C ALA A 235 -7.49 0.81 -17.75
N ASN A 236 -6.21 1.07 -17.87
CA ASN A 236 -5.67 2.21 -18.62
C ASN A 236 -5.60 1.92 -20.10
N THR A 237 -5.34 0.67 -20.47
CA THR A 237 -5.43 0.10 -21.81
C THR A 237 -6.52 -0.97 -21.83
N ALA A 238 -6.71 -1.66 -22.95
CA ALA A 238 -7.62 -2.81 -22.99
C ALA A 238 -7.03 -3.94 -22.12
N LEU A 239 -7.75 -4.38 -21.10
CA LEU A 239 -7.28 -5.33 -20.10
C LEU A 239 -8.35 -6.39 -19.80
N GLU A 240 -7.95 -7.63 -19.71
CA GLU A 240 -8.84 -8.71 -19.24
C GLU A 240 -8.84 -8.74 -17.72
N ILE A 241 -9.82 -8.07 -17.11
CA ILE A 241 -10.00 -8.05 -15.65
C ILE A 241 -10.84 -9.25 -15.19
N ILE A 242 -11.85 -9.59 -15.95
CA ILE A 242 -12.70 -10.76 -15.73
C ILE A 242 -12.39 -11.75 -16.83
N THR A 243 -12.13 -13.00 -16.48
CA THR A 243 -11.79 -14.07 -17.43
C THR A 243 -12.78 -14.13 -18.59
N GLY A 244 -12.28 -14.04 -19.80
CA GLY A 244 -13.07 -14.04 -21.04
C GLY A 244 -13.71 -12.70 -21.39
N GLN A 245 -13.49 -11.63 -20.60
CA GLN A 245 -14.09 -10.31 -20.86
C GLN A 245 -13.03 -9.20 -20.90
N ILE A 246 -12.87 -8.57 -22.05
CA ILE A 246 -11.98 -7.42 -22.19
C ILE A 246 -12.66 -6.16 -21.68
N THR A 247 -12.07 -5.57 -20.65
CA THR A 247 -12.42 -4.23 -20.17
C THR A 247 -11.76 -3.19 -21.07
N PRO A 248 -12.53 -2.27 -21.68
CA PRO A 248 -11.97 -1.27 -22.58
C PRO A 248 -11.07 -0.27 -21.83
N PRO A 249 -10.20 0.48 -22.55
CA PRO A 249 -9.44 1.57 -21.95
C PRO A 249 -10.34 2.53 -21.17
N HIS A 250 -9.86 2.97 -20.02
CA HIS A 250 -10.60 3.81 -19.07
C HIS A 250 -11.76 3.13 -18.34
N GLY A 251 -11.99 1.83 -18.57
CA GLY A 251 -12.94 1.04 -17.79
C GLY A 251 -12.49 0.86 -16.34
N ALA A 252 -13.45 0.49 -15.49
CA ALA A 252 -13.22 0.09 -14.12
C ALA A 252 -14.20 -1.01 -13.72
N VAL A 253 -13.74 -1.94 -12.89
CA VAL A 253 -14.55 -3.04 -12.36
C VAL A 253 -14.40 -3.07 -10.84
N TRP A 254 -15.52 -3.06 -10.12
CA TRP A 254 -15.55 -3.30 -8.69
C TRP A 254 -15.65 -4.79 -8.41
N VAL A 255 -14.85 -5.26 -7.49
CA VAL A 255 -14.90 -6.64 -6.99
C VAL A 255 -14.91 -6.61 -5.45
N THR A 256 -15.46 -7.66 -4.88
CA THR A 256 -15.41 -7.91 -3.44
C THR A 256 -14.56 -9.14 -3.21
N ILE A 257 -13.47 -8.97 -2.50
CA ILE A 257 -12.63 -10.07 -2.03
C ILE A 257 -13.03 -10.35 -0.60
N ASP A 258 -13.25 -11.63 -0.30
CA ASP A 258 -13.63 -12.08 1.03
C ASP A 258 -12.41 -12.34 1.90
N ARG A 259 -12.63 -12.33 3.21
CA ARG A 259 -11.61 -12.74 4.18
C ARG A 259 -11.42 -14.24 4.09
N ASP A 260 -10.19 -14.69 3.96
CA ASP A 260 -9.84 -16.08 4.12
C ASP A 260 -9.79 -16.45 5.62
N PRO A 261 -10.68 -17.34 6.09
CA PRO A 261 -10.64 -17.80 7.49
C PRO A 261 -9.35 -18.53 7.86
N GLN A 262 -8.62 -19.05 6.87
CA GLN A 262 -7.36 -19.78 7.04
C GLN A 262 -6.13 -18.88 6.83
N CYS A 263 -6.32 -17.62 6.55
CA CYS A 263 -5.23 -16.67 6.34
C CYS A 263 -4.25 -16.68 7.53
N LEU A 264 -2.97 -16.86 7.23
CA LEU A 264 -1.91 -16.90 8.26
C LEU A 264 -1.72 -15.57 8.99
N VAL A 265 -2.22 -14.46 8.41
CA VAL A 265 -2.06 -13.11 8.96
C VAL A 265 -3.29 -12.69 9.78
N CYS A 266 -4.49 -12.80 9.21
CA CYS A 266 -5.71 -12.35 9.88
C CYS A 266 -6.71 -13.46 10.20
N GLY A 267 -6.42 -14.72 9.85
CA GLY A 267 -7.30 -15.85 10.10
C GLY A 267 -7.53 -16.13 11.58
N ASN A 268 -8.43 -17.06 11.86
CA ASN A 268 -8.70 -17.46 13.23
C ASN A 268 -7.71 -18.54 13.70
N PRO A 269 -6.72 -18.22 14.55
CA PRO A 269 -5.68 -19.18 14.97
C PRO A 269 -6.22 -20.38 15.75
N LEU A 270 -7.44 -20.29 16.32
CA LEU A 270 -8.06 -21.40 17.03
C LEU A 270 -8.66 -22.44 16.07
N GLN A 271 -9.18 -22.02 14.92
CA GLN A 271 -9.64 -22.95 13.88
C GLN A 271 -8.47 -23.57 13.12
N ASN A 272 -7.36 -22.86 12.96
CA ASN A 272 -6.15 -23.39 12.32
C ASN A 272 -5.42 -24.42 13.19
N ARG A 273 -5.55 -24.38 14.52
CA ARG A 273 -4.94 -25.35 15.42
C ARG A 273 -5.48 -26.78 15.21
N ASP A 274 -6.79 -26.90 14.96
CA ASP A 274 -7.43 -28.22 14.76
C ASP A 274 -7.08 -28.81 13.38
N MET A 275 -6.67 -27.99 12.40
CA MET A 275 -6.17 -28.47 11.10
C MET A 275 -4.66 -28.76 11.10
N LEU A 276 -3.88 -28.08 11.93
CA LEU A 276 -2.43 -28.31 12.05
C LEU A 276 -2.10 -29.42 13.01
N VAL A 277 -3.03 -29.78 13.90
CA VAL A 277 -2.91 -30.98 14.79
C VAL A 277 -3.71 -32.12 14.17
N GLY A 278 -3.34 -32.55 12.96
CA GLY A 278 -3.48 -33.95 12.63
C GLY A 278 -2.65 -34.71 13.66
N GLU A 279 -3.25 -35.71 14.35
CA GLU A 279 -2.51 -36.55 15.31
C GLU A 279 -1.15 -36.89 14.70
N PRO A 280 -0.04 -36.68 15.40
CA PRO A 280 1.26 -37.06 14.91
C PRO A 280 1.25 -38.60 14.71
N LYS A 281 1.14 -39.02 13.46
CA LYS A 281 1.30 -40.43 13.09
C LYS A 281 2.79 -40.74 13.10
N GLY A 282 3.33 -41.05 14.27
CA GLY A 282 4.70 -41.45 14.45
C GLY A 282 5.23 -41.06 15.82
N GLU A 283 6.16 -41.84 16.33
CA GLU A 283 6.92 -41.49 17.52
C GLU A 283 7.71 -40.20 17.23
N PRO A 284 7.89 -39.33 18.24
CA PRO A 284 8.66 -38.10 18.04
C PRO A 284 10.06 -38.44 17.59
N MET A 285 10.44 -37.98 16.40
CA MET A 285 11.77 -38.19 15.82
C MET A 285 12.80 -37.47 16.70
N SER A 286 13.87 -38.17 17.05
CA SER A 286 14.95 -37.55 17.82
C SER A 286 15.66 -36.44 17.02
N LEU A 287 16.35 -35.56 17.71
CA LEU A 287 17.12 -34.49 17.04
C LEU A 287 18.21 -35.10 16.12
N GLU A 288 18.76 -36.26 16.49
CA GLU A 288 19.74 -37.01 15.71
C GLU A 288 19.13 -37.55 14.41
N ASP A 289 17.94 -38.14 14.48
CA ASP A 289 17.22 -38.65 13.30
C ASP A 289 16.80 -37.53 12.35
N LEU A 290 16.49 -36.30 12.89
CA LEU A 290 16.17 -35.15 12.09
C LEU A 290 17.41 -34.61 11.34
N MET A 291 18.57 -34.62 11.98
CA MET A 291 19.83 -34.19 11.39
C MET A 291 20.30 -35.14 10.29
N ASP A 292 20.14 -36.45 10.48
CA ASP A 292 20.47 -37.45 9.46
C ASP A 292 19.57 -37.40 8.23
N THR A 293 18.29 -37.03 8.42
CA THR A 293 17.32 -36.92 7.31
C THR A 293 17.47 -35.61 6.51
N THR A 294 17.97 -34.54 7.13
CA THR A 294 18.12 -33.25 6.51
C THR A 294 19.50 -32.96 5.92
N GLY A 295 20.47 -33.84 6.16
CA GLY A 295 21.85 -33.71 5.63
C GLY A 295 22.65 -32.54 6.22
N ILE A 296 22.22 -31.98 7.35
CA ILE A 296 22.94 -30.93 8.04
C ILE A 296 24.10 -31.49 8.82
N VAL A 297 25.32 -31.28 8.31
CA VAL A 297 26.57 -31.63 8.99
C VAL A 297 26.96 -30.46 9.91
N THR A 298 26.94 -30.69 11.22
CA THR A 298 27.54 -29.74 12.16
C THR A 298 29.05 -29.90 12.15
N HIS A 299 29.77 -28.89 11.70
CA HIS A 299 31.21 -28.80 11.96
C HIS A 299 31.43 -28.52 13.45
N GLN A 300 31.89 -29.55 14.18
CA GLN A 300 32.57 -29.34 15.46
C GLN A 300 33.84 -28.52 15.19
N LYS A 301 33.98 -27.38 15.85
CA LYS A 301 35.27 -26.70 15.97
C LYS A 301 36.10 -27.56 16.90
N ASP A 302 37.14 -28.20 16.35
CA ASP A 302 38.22 -28.77 17.17
C ASP A 302 38.99 -27.57 17.76
N ASP A 303 38.84 -27.38 19.07
CA ASP A 303 39.77 -26.58 19.86
C ASP A 303 41.04 -27.41 20.01
N GLU A 304 42.08 -27.12 19.28
CA GLU A 304 43.44 -27.55 19.57
C GLU A 304 44.30 -26.29 19.83
N ASP A 305 44.84 -26.26 21.08
CA ASP A 305 46.04 -25.60 21.66
C ASP A 305 46.54 -24.27 21.10
#